data_64ee1c5a40f82bab7a657511e7bec446
#
_entry.id   64ee1c5a40f82bab7a657511e7bec446
#
_cell.length_a   1.000
_cell.length_b   1.000
_cell.length_c   1.000
_cell.angle_alpha   90.00
_cell.angle_beta   90.00
_cell.angle_gamma   90.00
#
_symmetry.space_group_name_H-M   'P 1'
#
loop_
_entity.id
_entity.type
_entity.pdbx_description
1 polymer ?
#
loop_
_entity_poly.entity_id
_entity_poly.type
_entity_poly.pdbx_seq_one_letter_code
_entity_poly.pdbx_strand_id
1 'polypeptide(L)'
;VRTDTLFYQILQTFPQLVNRPVIPGYTFTSVEVKETGFRFDGIFSPPDDLPNEPIYFIEVQFQPHPDFYHRFLCEIFLFLYQQKTDRDWLALAIFPTRNIDRSDLALVHQEMIQTGRIRRIYLDEINDRSSVEMQMLNLITCPPEEAVRVVNEIRSIATNRVILEFIETILVYKFPKLSRKEIERMFALDDLRQTRVFQEIRDEYLQEGKYSLVMRQIRRKFGQPDQALTTKIANLTLEQLESLGEELLDFKTIDDLKHWLANVK
;
A
#
# COMPACT_ATOMS: atom_id res chain seq x y z
N VAL A 1 -7.28 -2.65 -3.38
CA VAL A 1 -6.64 -1.82 -2.32
C VAL A 1 -5.17 -2.14 -2.32
N ARG A 2 -4.36 -1.13 -2.37
CA ARG A 2 -2.91 -1.29 -2.46
C ARG A 2 -2.38 -1.61 -1.07
N THR A 3 -1.54 -2.61 -0.96
CA THR A 3 -0.74 -2.95 0.23
C THR A 3 -0.06 -1.70 0.80
N ASP A 4 0.26 -0.75 -0.08
CA ASP A 4 0.82 0.57 0.19
C ASP A 4 -0.01 1.37 1.22
N THR A 5 -1.35 1.35 1.12
CA THR A 5 -2.23 2.08 2.04
C THR A 5 -2.14 1.52 3.47
N LEU A 6 -2.07 0.19 3.60
CA LEU A 6 -1.92 -0.46 4.91
C LEU A 6 -0.58 -0.09 5.55
N PHE A 7 0.52 -0.19 4.79
CA PHE A 7 1.85 0.15 5.31
C PHE A 7 1.99 1.65 5.60
N TYR A 8 1.39 2.51 4.78
CA TYR A 8 1.33 3.94 5.08
C TYR A 8 0.69 4.18 6.46
N GLN A 9 -0.45 3.57 6.74
CA GLN A 9 -1.14 3.69 8.03
C GLN A 9 -0.31 3.12 9.18
N ILE A 10 0.32 1.96 8.99
CA ILE A 10 1.18 1.33 10.00
C ILE A 10 2.37 2.22 10.33
N LEU A 11 3.10 2.71 9.33
CA LEU A 11 4.27 3.56 9.53
C LEU A 11 3.91 4.94 10.11
N GLN A 12 2.74 5.49 9.74
CA GLN A 12 2.24 6.73 10.33
C GLN A 12 1.93 6.57 11.82
N THR A 13 1.36 5.42 12.20
CA THR A 13 0.96 5.15 13.58
C THR A 13 2.12 4.65 14.44
N PHE A 14 3.05 3.91 13.84
CA PHE A 14 4.18 3.24 14.51
C PHE A 14 5.53 3.61 13.86
N PRO A 15 5.93 4.87 13.89
CA PRO A 15 7.16 5.32 13.21
C PRO A 15 8.45 4.66 13.75
N GLN A 16 8.41 4.09 14.96
CA GLN A 16 9.54 3.34 15.54
C GLN A 16 9.92 2.07 14.75
N LEU A 17 9.06 1.59 13.85
CA LEU A 17 9.36 0.45 12.96
C LEU A 17 10.51 0.70 12.00
N VAL A 18 10.88 1.95 11.74
CA VAL A 18 12.07 2.30 10.92
C VAL A 18 13.42 2.05 11.64
N ASN A 19 13.38 1.38 12.81
CA ASN A 19 14.56 0.88 13.54
C ASN A 19 15.53 1.97 14.04
N ARG A 20 15.00 3.15 14.36
CA ARG A 20 15.68 4.17 15.17
C ARG A 20 14.67 4.83 16.09
N PRO A 21 15.10 5.35 17.26
CA PRO A 21 14.23 6.23 18.02
C PRO A 21 13.82 7.38 17.09
N VAL A 22 12.54 7.47 16.80
CA VAL A 22 12.01 8.58 16.00
C VAL A 22 12.26 9.84 16.80
N ILE A 23 13.08 10.72 16.25
CA ILE A 23 13.32 12.03 16.86
C ILE A 23 11.99 12.76 16.87
N PRO A 24 11.56 13.29 18.03
CA PRO A 24 10.31 14.03 18.09
C PRO A 24 10.28 15.15 17.04
N GLY A 25 9.17 15.27 16.34
CA GLY A 25 8.98 16.31 15.33
C GLY A 25 9.15 15.86 13.88
N TYR A 26 9.54 14.60 13.59
CA TYR A 26 9.48 14.08 12.21
C TYR A 26 8.05 14.04 11.70
N THR A 27 7.85 14.48 10.46
CA THR A 27 6.57 14.39 9.77
C THR A 27 6.61 13.23 8.77
N PHE A 28 5.65 12.33 8.85
CA PHE A 28 5.45 11.24 7.89
C PHE A 28 4.43 11.64 6.84
N THR A 29 4.80 11.57 5.57
CA THR A 29 3.94 11.92 4.44
C THR A 29 4.10 10.94 3.29
N SER A 30 3.04 10.79 2.48
CA SER A 30 3.15 10.19 1.15
C SER A 30 3.25 11.31 0.12
N VAL A 31 4.26 11.29 -0.71
CA VAL A 31 4.51 12.33 -1.70
C VAL A 31 4.52 11.74 -3.10
N GLU A 32 3.67 12.28 -3.98
CA GLU A 32 3.73 11.99 -5.40
C GLU A 32 4.78 12.88 -6.07
N VAL A 33 5.69 12.25 -6.79
CA VAL A 33 6.70 12.97 -7.57
C VAL A 33 6.06 13.45 -8.86
N LYS A 34 5.86 14.77 -8.98
CA LYS A 34 5.20 15.40 -10.12
C LYS A 34 5.93 15.08 -11.43
N GLU A 35 5.15 14.91 -12.51
CA GLU A 35 5.58 14.67 -13.88
C GLU A 35 5.97 13.23 -14.25
N THR A 36 6.19 12.32 -13.29
CA THR A 36 6.63 10.95 -13.57
C THR A 36 5.65 9.87 -13.14
N GLY A 37 4.62 10.22 -12.35
CA GLY A 37 3.69 9.25 -11.75
C GLY A 37 4.35 8.38 -10.67
N PHE A 38 5.54 8.74 -10.20
CA PHE A 38 6.22 8.08 -9.10
C PHE A 38 5.63 8.52 -7.76
N ARG A 39 5.48 7.58 -6.84
CA ARG A 39 4.93 7.81 -5.53
C ARG A 39 5.62 6.93 -4.50
N PHE A 40 6.22 7.54 -3.50
CA PHE A 40 6.75 6.82 -2.34
C PHE A 40 5.61 6.28 -1.47
N ASP A 41 5.82 5.12 -0.88
CA ASP A 41 4.94 4.59 0.16
C ASP A 41 5.03 5.44 1.42
N GLY A 42 6.20 6.02 1.71
CA GLY A 42 6.35 6.97 2.80
C GLY A 42 7.67 7.74 2.80
N ILE A 43 7.61 8.95 3.32
CA ILE A 43 8.77 9.80 3.58
C ILE A 43 8.68 10.32 5.01
N PHE A 44 9.73 10.10 5.81
CA PHE A 44 9.91 10.80 7.08
C PHE A 44 10.84 11.99 6.85
N SER A 45 10.30 13.18 6.98
CA SER A 45 11.04 14.42 6.90
C SER A 45 11.32 14.95 8.30
N PRO A 46 12.59 15.28 8.60
CA PRO A 46 12.94 15.90 9.86
C PRO A 46 12.41 17.33 9.93
N PRO A 47 12.21 17.88 11.15
CA PRO A 47 11.84 19.26 11.33
C PRO A 47 12.95 20.20 10.83
N ASP A 48 12.56 21.45 10.51
CA ASP A 48 13.50 22.41 9.89
C ASP A 48 14.63 22.87 10.82
N ASP A 49 14.41 22.84 12.12
CA ASP A 49 15.39 23.17 13.15
C ASP A 49 16.44 22.07 13.39
N LEU A 50 16.32 20.92 12.72
CA LEU A 50 17.27 19.82 12.76
C LEU A 50 17.90 19.57 11.38
N PRO A 51 18.80 20.46 10.90
CA PRO A 51 19.31 20.42 9.53
C PRO A 51 20.21 19.20 9.23
N ASN A 52 20.81 18.60 10.26
CA ASN A 52 21.71 17.45 10.12
C ASN A 52 21.00 16.10 10.16
N GLU A 53 19.70 16.07 10.45
CA GLU A 53 18.93 14.84 10.44
C GLU A 53 18.53 14.45 9.02
N PRO A 54 18.67 13.16 8.65
CA PRO A 54 18.41 12.70 7.29
C PRO A 54 16.91 12.59 7.00
N ILE A 55 16.55 12.70 5.73
CA ILE A 55 15.24 12.29 5.22
C ILE A 55 15.25 10.76 5.08
N TYR A 56 14.19 10.08 5.54
CA TYR A 56 14.02 8.65 5.32
C TYR A 56 12.99 8.40 4.22
N PHE A 57 13.42 7.71 3.17
CA PHE A 57 12.54 7.22 2.11
C PHE A 57 12.18 5.78 2.37
N ILE A 58 10.90 5.44 2.28
CA ILE A 58 10.40 4.10 2.56
C ILE A 58 9.65 3.58 1.36
N GLU A 59 9.97 2.35 0.97
CA GLU A 59 9.30 1.63 -0.09
C GLU A 59 9.04 0.20 0.36
N VAL A 60 7.83 -0.28 0.13
CA VAL A 60 7.36 -1.60 0.53
C VAL A 60 7.10 -2.45 -0.70
N GLN A 61 7.81 -3.57 -0.82
CA GLN A 61 7.76 -4.40 -2.02
C GLN A 61 7.27 -5.81 -1.69
N PHE A 62 6.00 -6.11 -2.02
CA PHE A 62 5.37 -7.42 -1.77
C PHE A 62 5.47 -8.40 -2.93
N GLN A 63 5.88 -7.95 -4.10
CA GLN A 63 6.04 -8.78 -5.28
C GLN A 63 7.43 -8.57 -5.89
N PRO A 64 8.07 -9.59 -6.46
CA PRO A 64 9.36 -9.41 -7.12
C PRO A 64 9.27 -8.38 -8.24
N HIS A 65 10.18 -7.43 -8.27
CA HIS A 65 10.26 -6.42 -9.32
C HIS A 65 11.71 -6.27 -9.80
N PRO A 66 11.99 -6.53 -11.07
CA PRO A 66 13.38 -6.58 -11.59
C PRO A 66 14.09 -5.22 -11.48
N ASP A 67 13.36 -4.12 -11.58
CA ASP A 67 13.91 -2.76 -11.58
C ASP A 67 13.69 -2.01 -10.26
N PHE A 68 13.38 -2.74 -9.17
CA PHE A 68 13.03 -2.12 -7.89
C PHE A 68 14.06 -1.08 -7.43
N TYR A 69 15.32 -1.45 -7.31
CA TYR A 69 16.36 -0.53 -6.82
C TYR A 69 16.65 0.62 -7.77
N HIS A 70 16.60 0.40 -9.09
CA HIS A 70 16.77 1.47 -10.08
C HIS A 70 15.64 2.50 -9.96
N ARG A 71 14.39 2.02 -9.88
CA ARG A 71 13.21 2.87 -9.71
C ARG A 71 13.28 3.64 -8.39
N PHE A 72 13.51 2.96 -7.28
CA PHE A 72 13.55 3.55 -5.95
C PHE A 72 14.62 4.66 -5.84
N LEU A 73 15.81 4.43 -6.35
CA LEU A 73 16.86 5.44 -6.40
C LEU A 73 16.53 6.62 -7.31
N CYS A 74 15.93 6.33 -8.48
CA CYS A 74 15.48 7.38 -9.40
C CYS A 74 14.45 8.30 -8.71
N GLU A 75 13.49 7.72 -8.00
CA GLU A 75 12.47 8.46 -7.25
C GLU A 75 13.11 9.33 -6.16
N ILE A 76 14.06 8.79 -5.37
CA ILE A 76 14.77 9.52 -4.32
C ILE A 76 15.52 10.73 -4.91
N PHE A 77 16.34 10.52 -5.94
CA PHE A 77 17.14 11.61 -6.53
C PHE A 77 16.26 12.65 -7.20
N LEU A 78 15.16 12.23 -7.81
CA LEU A 78 14.20 13.16 -8.42
C LEU A 78 13.49 14.00 -7.35
N PHE A 79 13.09 13.40 -6.23
CA PHE A 79 12.53 14.13 -5.09
C PHE A 79 13.53 15.17 -4.55
N LEU A 80 14.77 14.76 -4.25
CA LEU A 80 15.82 15.66 -3.74
C LEU A 80 16.07 16.83 -4.70
N TYR A 81 16.11 16.56 -6.00
CA TYR A 81 16.26 17.59 -7.05
C TYR A 81 15.08 18.57 -7.08
N GLN A 82 13.84 18.05 -7.01
CA GLN A 82 12.63 18.88 -7.03
C GLN A 82 12.49 19.73 -5.77
N GLN A 83 12.83 19.17 -4.61
CA GLN A 83 12.80 19.89 -3.33
C GLN A 83 14.00 20.83 -3.15
N LYS A 84 15.03 20.73 -4.01
CA LYS A 84 16.29 21.51 -3.92
C LYS A 84 16.88 21.45 -2.52
N THR A 85 16.89 20.27 -1.91
CA THR A 85 17.40 20.05 -0.57
C THR A 85 18.77 19.40 -0.60
N ASP A 86 19.69 19.89 0.23
CA ASP A 86 21.02 19.31 0.46
C ASP A 86 21.04 18.39 1.71
N ARG A 87 19.88 18.10 2.28
CA ARG A 87 19.78 17.21 3.44
C ARG A 87 20.26 15.81 3.09
N ASP A 88 20.92 15.17 4.04
CA ASP A 88 21.28 13.75 3.94
C ASP A 88 20.02 12.88 3.90
N TRP A 89 20.14 11.65 3.38
CA TRP A 89 19.02 10.75 3.23
C TRP A 89 19.40 9.30 3.51
N LEU A 90 18.43 8.52 3.92
CA LEU A 90 18.49 7.07 4.08
C LEU A 90 17.26 6.44 3.42
N ALA A 91 17.46 5.26 2.85
CA ALA A 91 16.38 4.51 2.22
C ALA A 91 16.08 3.21 2.99
N LEU A 92 14.80 2.88 3.14
CA LEU A 92 14.32 1.65 3.76
C LEU A 92 13.50 0.88 2.74
N ALA A 93 14.01 -0.27 2.31
CA ALA A 93 13.31 -1.21 1.46
C ALA A 93 12.74 -2.33 2.33
N ILE A 94 11.42 -2.45 2.38
CA ILE A 94 10.70 -3.41 3.23
C ILE A 94 10.14 -4.53 2.36
N PHE A 95 10.49 -5.75 2.68
CA PHE A 95 10.04 -6.96 1.98
C PHE A 95 9.34 -7.91 2.94
N PRO A 96 8.30 -8.67 2.52
CA PRO A 96 7.73 -9.70 3.36
C PRO A 96 8.72 -10.80 3.69
N THR A 97 9.51 -11.24 2.69
CA THR A 97 10.53 -12.29 2.80
C THR A 97 11.71 -12.00 1.89
N ARG A 98 12.86 -12.63 2.12
CA ARG A 98 14.06 -12.50 1.25
C ARG A 98 13.82 -12.94 -0.18
N ASN A 99 12.88 -13.84 -0.45
CA ASN A 99 12.60 -14.35 -1.81
C ASN A 99 11.98 -13.27 -2.72
N ILE A 100 11.44 -12.22 -2.16
CA ILE A 100 10.86 -11.10 -2.91
C ILE A 100 11.95 -10.11 -3.32
N ASP A 101 13.03 -10.02 -2.54
CA ASP A 101 14.18 -9.17 -2.86
C ASP A 101 15.04 -9.78 -3.98
N ARG A 102 15.71 -8.95 -4.76
CA ARG A 102 16.64 -9.37 -5.80
C ARG A 102 17.95 -9.88 -5.20
N SER A 103 18.47 -10.97 -5.77
CA SER A 103 19.80 -11.50 -5.46
C SER A 103 20.90 -10.97 -6.40
N ASP A 104 20.55 -10.62 -7.65
CA ASP A 104 21.46 -10.18 -8.72
C ASP A 104 21.56 -8.65 -8.80
N LEU A 105 22.08 -8.02 -7.77
CA LEU A 105 22.20 -6.57 -7.68
C LEU A 105 23.38 -6.02 -8.45
N ALA A 106 23.19 -4.88 -9.14
CA ALA A 106 24.30 -4.11 -9.69
C ALA A 106 25.24 -3.64 -8.57
N LEU A 107 26.51 -3.43 -8.89
CA LEU A 107 27.55 -3.06 -7.92
C LEU A 107 27.16 -1.81 -7.11
N VAL A 108 26.62 -0.78 -7.76
CA VAL A 108 26.16 0.45 -7.10
C VAL A 108 25.11 0.19 -6.03
N HIS A 109 24.16 -0.75 -6.27
CA HIS A 109 23.14 -1.09 -5.28
C HIS A 109 23.76 -1.85 -4.10
N GLN A 110 24.70 -2.76 -4.39
CA GLN A 110 25.43 -3.49 -3.35
C GLN A 110 26.22 -2.53 -2.44
N GLU A 111 26.92 -1.56 -3.01
CA GLU A 111 27.68 -0.54 -2.26
C GLU A 111 26.75 0.31 -1.36
N MET A 112 25.60 0.74 -1.88
CA MET A 112 24.63 1.50 -1.10
C MET A 112 24.02 0.69 0.05
N ILE A 113 23.82 -0.61 -0.14
CA ILE A 113 23.38 -1.52 0.91
C ILE A 113 24.49 -1.75 1.94
N GLN A 114 25.72 -2.01 1.49
CA GLN A 114 26.87 -2.26 2.37
C GLN A 114 27.20 -1.02 3.23
N THR A 115 27.09 0.17 2.67
CA THR A 115 27.31 1.43 3.41
C THR A 115 26.13 1.80 4.33
N GLY A 116 25.02 1.07 4.27
CA GLY A 116 23.82 1.36 5.04
C GLY A 116 22.98 2.52 4.49
N ARG A 117 23.31 3.04 3.29
CA ARG A 117 22.50 4.06 2.60
C ARG A 117 21.11 3.51 2.24
N ILE A 118 21.08 2.25 1.79
CA ILE A 118 19.83 1.48 1.64
C ILE A 118 19.82 0.38 2.70
N ARG A 119 18.81 0.37 3.55
CA ARG A 119 18.56 -0.69 4.53
C ARG A 119 17.43 -1.57 4.05
N ARG A 120 17.63 -2.87 4.17
CA ARG A 120 16.62 -3.88 3.84
C ARG A 120 16.04 -4.46 5.11
N ILE A 121 14.72 -4.50 5.18
CA ILE A 121 13.96 -5.07 6.29
C ILE A 121 13.13 -6.22 5.73
N TYR A 122 13.34 -7.41 6.27
CA TYR A 122 12.56 -8.61 5.94
C TYR A 122 11.62 -8.89 7.11
N LEU A 123 10.33 -8.78 6.85
CA LEU A 123 9.33 -8.82 7.92
C LEU A 123 9.26 -10.19 8.61
N ASP A 124 9.51 -11.28 7.87
CA ASP A 124 9.54 -12.66 8.42
C ASP A 124 10.76 -12.93 9.32
N GLU A 125 11.79 -12.07 9.26
CA GLU A 125 12.99 -12.18 10.13
C GLU A 125 12.86 -11.38 11.42
N ILE A 126 11.79 -10.59 11.58
CA ILE A 126 11.52 -9.84 12.79
C ILE A 126 11.01 -10.81 13.88
N ASN A 127 11.92 -11.19 14.77
CA ASN A 127 11.61 -12.12 15.87
C ASN A 127 11.15 -11.42 17.15
N ASP A 128 11.21 -10.10 17.21
CA ASP A 128 10.71 -9.33 18.33
C ASP A 128 9.18 -9.38 18.35
N ARG A 129 8.61 -9.87 19.45
CA ARG A 129 7.17 -9.96 19.68
C ARG A 129 6.78 -9.23 20.97
N SER A 130 7.65 -8.37 21.46
CA SER A 130 7.48 -7.70 22.76
C SER A 130 6.44 -6.59 22.73
N SER A 131 6.14 -6.02 21.55
CA SER A 131 5.19 -4.93 21.40
C SER A 131 4.03 -5.28 20.46
N VAL A 132 2.95 -4.52 20.57
CA VAL A 132 1.76 -4.66 19.71
C VAL A 132 2.12 -4.45 18.23
N GLU A 133 3.00 -3.48 17.97
CA GLU A 133 3.48 -3.14 16.63
C GLU A 133 4.20 -4.32 15.98
N MET A 134 5.08 -4.97 16.72
CA MET A 134 5.82 -6.14 16.24
C MET A 134 4.90 -7.34 16.02
N GLN A 135 3.90 -7.51 16.85
CA GLN A 135 2.87 -8.53 16.65
C GLN A 135 1.98 -8.24 15.42
N MET A 136 1.70 -6.97 15.13
CA MET A 136 0.98 -6.60 13.90
C MET A 136 1.80 -6.93 12.64
N LEU A 137 3.11 -6.67 12.64
CA LEU A 137 3.98 -7.08 11.54
C LEU A 137 4.00 -8.61 11.40
N ASN A 138 4.05 -9.32 12.51
CA ASN A 138 3.94 -10.78 12.51
C ASN A 138 2.59 -11.24 11.92
N LEU A 139 1.48 -10.57 12.22
CA LEU A 139 0.18 -10.89 11.64
C LEU A 139 0.16 -10.74 10.11
N ILE A 140 0.89 -9.75 9.56
CA ILE A 140 1.00 -9.55 8.12
C ILE A 140 1.73 -10.74 7.47
N THR A 141 2.82 -11.20 8.07
CA THR A 141 3.75 -12.17 7.46
C THR A 141 3.50 -13.62 7.85
N CYS A 142 2.88 -13.90 9.00
CA CYS A 142 2.63 -15.26 9.44
C CYS A 142 1.81 -16.06 8.43
N PRO A 143 1.95 -17.40 8.38
CA PRO A 143 1.07 -18.25 7.58
C PRO A 143 -0.41 -18.05 7.97
N PRO A 144 -1.37 -18.21 7.03
CA PRO A 144 -2.80 -18.05 7.31
C PRO A 144 -3.31 -18.86 8.51
N GLU A 145 -2.79 -20.06 8.70
CA GLU A 145 -3.14 -20.97 9.80
C GLU A 145 -2.71 -20.45 11.18
N GLU A 146 -1.70 -19.59 11.24
CA GLU A 146 -1.24 -18.98 12.49
C GLU A 146 -1.95 -17.68 12.83
N ALA A 147 -2.67 -17.08 11.91
CA ALA A 147 -3.26 -15.76 12.06
C ALA A 147 -4.17 -15.66 13.29
N VAL A 148 -4.97 -16.70 13.56
CA VAL A 148 -5.86 -16.73 14.75
C VAL A 148 -5.07 -16.64 16.04
N ARG A 149 -3.95 -17.37 16.16
CA ARG A 149 -3.06 -17.34 17.33
C ARG A 149 -2.48 -15.94 17.51
N VAL A 150 -1.94 -15.35 16.44
CA VAL A 150 -1.31 -14.03 16.49
C VAL A 150 -2.33 -12.94 16.86
N VAL A 151 -3.55 -12.99 16.31
CA VAL A 151 -4.63 -12.05 16.70
C VAL A 151 -4.94 -12.15 18.19
N ASN A 152 -5.02 -13.35 18.74
CA ASN A 152 -5.26 -13.54 20.18
C ASN A 152 -4.09 -13.02 21.02
N GLU A 153 -2.85 -13.18 20.58
CA GLU A 153 -1.67 -12.61 21.23
C GLU A 153 -1.73 -11.07 21.24
N ILE A 154 -2.05 -10.43 20.12
CA ILE A 154 -2.22 -8.97 20.03
C ILE A 154 -3.29 -8.51 21.02
N ARG A 155 -4.45 -9.16 21.01
CA ARG A 155 -5.59 -8.80 21.88
C ARG A 155 -5.27 -8.98 23.37
N SER A 156 -4.39 -9.88 23.73
CA SER A 156 -3.94 -10.05 25.12
C SER A 156 -3.09 -8.87 25.62
N ILE A 157 -2.43 -8.17 24.71
CA ILE A 157 -1.57 -7.02 25.02
C ILE A 157 -2.37 -5.72 25.00
N ALA A 158 -3.22 -5.53 23.99
CA ALA A 158 -3.99 -4.32 23.82
C ALA A 158 -5.29 -4.56 23.01
N THR A 159 -6.37 -3.89 23.44
CA THR A 159 -7.71 -4.01 22.85
C THR A 159 -8.34 -2.65 22.55
N ASN A 160 -7.54 -1.60 22.31
CA ASN A 160 -8.09 -0.32 21.93
C ASN A 160 -8.62 -0.34 20.48
N ARG A 161 -9.51 0.61 20.16
CA ARG A 161 -10.18 0.67 18.86
C ARG A 161 -9.20 0.74 17.68
N VAL A 162 -8.13 1.50 17.80
CA VAL A 162 -7.13 1.67 16.74
C VAL A 162 -6.47 0.34 16.38
N ILE A 163 -6.09 -0.44 17.40
CA ILE A 163 -5.49 -1.77 17.22
C ILE A 163 -6.46 -2.74 16.55
N LEU A 164 -7.73 -2.73 16.97
CA LEU A 164 -8.75 -3.58 16.36
C LEU A 164 -8.99 -3.23 14.89
N GLU A 165 -9.02 -1.94 14.54
CA GLU A 165 -9.14 -1.46 13.15
C GLU A 165 -7.93 -1.92 12.31
N PHE A 166 -6.72 -1.90 12.84
CA PHE A 166 -5.53 -2.42 12.16
C PHE A 166 -5.58 -3.94 11.97
N ILE A 167 -5.96 -4.70 13.01
CA ILE A 167 -6.14 -6.15 12.89
C ILE A 167 -7.13 -6.45 11.77
N GLU A 168 -8.30 -5.81 11.77
CA GLU A 168 -9.32 -5.99 10.74
C GLU A 168 -8.76 -5.71 9.34
N THR A 169 -8.07 -4.58 9.19
CA THR A 169 -7.45 -4.20 7.92
C THR A 169 -6.48 -5.28 7.45
N ILE A 170 -5.56 -5.73 8.30
CA ILE A 170 -4.60 -6.79 7.94
C ILE A 170 -5.31 -8.08 7.55
N LEU A 171 -6.35 -8.48 8.28
CA LEU A 171 -7.08 -9.71 8.00
C LEU A 171 -7.84 -9.69 6.68
N VAL A 172 -8.42 -8.53 6.31
CA VAL A 172 -9.06 -8.35 5.00
C VAL A 172 -8.04 -8.53 3.88
N TYR A 173 -6.84 -7.97 4.01
CA TYR A 173 -5.76 -8.17 3.03
C TYR A 173 -5.25 -9.60 2.97
N LYS A 174 -5.10 -10.23 4.13
CA LYS A 174 -4.58 -11.58 4.25
C LYS A 174 -5.58 -12.64 3.73
N PHE A 175 -6.88 -12.39 3.89
CA PHE A 175 -7.96 -13.31 3.53
C PHE A 175 -8.96 -12.69 2.53
N PRO A 176 -8.51 -12.30 1.33
CA PRO A 176 -9.34 -11.57 0.36
C PRO A 176 -10.55 -12.34 -0.16
N LYS A 177 -10.60 -13.67 0.08
CA LYS A 177 -11.72 -14.53 -0.32
C LYS A 177 -12.76 -14.71 0.77
N LEU A 178 -12.46 -14.33 2.01
CA LEU A 178 -13.38 -14.45 3.12
C LEU A 178 -14.28 -13.21 3.20
N SER A 179 -15.55 -13.43 3.44
CA SER A 179 -16.47 -12.35 3.81
C SER A 179 -16.16 -11.84 5.21
N ARG A 180 -16.60 -10.61 5.51
CA ARG A 180 -16.47 -10.03 6.85
C ARG A 180 -17.01 -10.96 7.95
N LYS A 181 -18.21 -11.52 7.74
CA LYS A 181 -18.82 -12.43 8.71
C LYS A 181 -18.00 -13.68 8.98
N GLU A 182 -17.26 -14.16 7.97
CA GLU A 182 -16.36 -15.30 8.11
C GLU A 182 -15.11 -14.87 8.89
N ILE A 183 -14.55 -13.69 8.62
CA ILE A 183 -13.43 -13.10 9.39
C ILE A 183 -13.85 -12.87 10.85
N GLU A 184 -14.98 -12.19 11.10
CA GLU A 184 -15.53 -11.95 12.44
C GLU A 184 -15.66 -13.27 13.23
N ARG A 185 -16.25 -14.30 12.59
CA ARG A 185 -16.44 -15.61 13.20
C ARG A 185 -15.13 -16.33 13.46
N MET A 186 -14.20 -16.31 12.51
CA MET A 186 -12.92 -17.01 12.59
C MET A 186 -12.04 -16.43 13.70
N PHE A 187 -12.09 -15.11 13.90
CA PHE A 187 -11.25 -14.39 14.83
C PHE A 187 -11.98 -13.92 16.10
N ALA A 188 -13.25 -14.31 16.27
CA ALA A 188 -14.10 -13.91 17.41
C ALA A 188 -14.12 -12.39 17.65
N LEU A 189 -14.24 -11.63 16.58
CA LEU A 189 -14.17 -10.17 16.57
C LEU A 189 -15.58 -9.55 16.58
N ASP A 190 -16.45 -9.94 17.52
CA ASP A 190 -17.84 -9.48 17.61
C ASP A 190 -17.98 -7.95 17.76
N ASP A 191 -16.95 -7.27 18.25
CA ASP A 191 -16.93 -5.81 18.48
C ASP A 191 -16.63 -4.97 17.22
N LEU A 192 -16.26 -5.60 16.11
CA LEU A 192 -15.89 -4.88 14.87
C LEU A 192 -17.09 -4.38 14.04
N ARG A 193 -18.32 -4.57 14.53
CA ARG A 193 -19.55 -4.23 13.79
C ARG A 193 -19.68 -2.74 13.41
N GLN A 194 -18.80 -1.87 13.88
CA GLN A 194 -18.89 -0.43 13.69
C GLN A 194 -17.66 0.22 13.04
N THR A 195 -16.70 -0.54 12.51
CA THR A 195 -15.51 0.08 11.91
C THR A 195 -15.80 0.59 10.50
N ARG A 196 -15.50 1.87 10.30
CA ARG A 196 -15.63 2.58 9.03
C ARG A 196 -14.66 2.04 7.97
N VAL A 197 -13.51 1.55 8.43
CA VAL A 197 -12.42 1.01 7.59
C VAL A 197 -12.89 -0.14 6.70
N PHE A 198 -13.74 -1.04 7.22
CA PHE A 198 -14.21 -2.18 6.43
C PHE A 198 -15.15 -1.78 5.29
N GLN A 199 -15.99 -0.78 5.49
CA GLN A 199 -16.88 -0.30 4.43
C GLN A 199 -16.06 0.35 3.31
N GLU A 200 -15.09 1.21 3.67
CA GLU A 200 -14.22 1.89 2.70
C GLU A 200 -13.37 0.90 1.90
N ILE A 201 -12.72 -0.06 2.57
CA ILE A 201 -11.91 -1.10 1.90
C ILE A 201 -12.76 -2.00 1.00
N ARG A 202 -13.94 -2.40 1.44
CA ARG A 202 -14.86 -3.22 0.64
C ARG A 202 -15.30 -2.47 -0.62
N ASP A 203 -15.64 -1.19 -0.49
CA ASP A 203 -16.11 -0.39 -1.61
C ASP A 203 -14.98 -0.18 -2.63
N GLU A 204 -13.74 0.00 -2.18
CA GLU A 204 -12.56 0.05 -3.05
C GLU A 204 -12.34 -1.29 -3.79
N TYR A 205 -12.41 -2.44 -3.11
CA TYR A 205 -12.27 -3.76 -3.77
C TYR A 205 -13.38 -4.03 -4.78
N LEU A 206 -14.61 -3.66 -4.44
CA LEU A 206 -15.73 -3.78 -5.36
C LEU A 206 -15.55 -2.88 -6.58
N GLN A 207 -15.07 -1.65 -6.36
CA GLN A 207 -14.79 -0.69 -7.43
C GLN A 207 -13.68 -1.21 -8.36
N GLU A 208 -12.57 -1.71 -7.81
CA GLU A 208 -11.45 -2.25 -8.60
C GLU A 208 -11.86 -3.52 -9.37
N GLY A 209 -12.62 -4.41 -8.74
CA GLY A 209 -13.15 -5.62 -9.39
C GLY A 209 -14.10 -5.28 -10.55
N LYS A 210 -15.01 -4.33 -10.35
CA LYS A 210 -15.93 -3.85 -11.40
C LYS A 210 -15.21 -3.10 -12.50
N TYR A 211 -14.28 -2.22 -12.15
CA TYR A 211 -13.43 -1.54 -13.12
C TYR A 211 -12.68 -2.56 -14.01
N SER A 212 -12.06 -3.56 -13.41
CA SER A 212 -11.34 -4.61 -14.14
C SER A 212 -12.25 -5.40 -15.09
N LEU A 213 -13.48 -5.71 -14.66
CA LEU A 213 -14.48 -6.41 -15.47
C LEU A 213 -14.92 -5.54 -16.66
N VAL A 214 -15.33 -4.30 -16.39
CA VAL A 214 -15.75 -3.32 -17.40
C VAL A 214 -14.64 -3.07 -18.43
N MET A 215 -13.41 -2.89 -17.98
CA MET A 215 -12.26 -2.70 -18.87
C MET A 215 -11.98 -3.93 -19.75
N ARG A 216 -12.20 -5.14 -19.26
CA ARG A 216 -12.10 -6.38 -20.08
C ARG A 216 -13.20 -6.43 -21.14
N GLN A 217 -14.43 -6.05 -20.78
CA GLN A 217 -15.55 -5.99 -21.72
C GLN A 217 -15.30 -4.96 -22.82
N ILE A 218 -14.84 -3.75 -22.46
CA ILE A 218 -14.49 -2.69 -23.42
C ILE A 218 -13.39 -3.16 -24.37
N ARG A 219 -12.30 -3.74 -23.83
CA ARG A 219 -11.19 -4.27 -24.66
C ARG A 219 -11.65 -5.35 -25.63
N ARG A 220 -12.53 -6.23 -25.17
CA ARG A 220 -13.05 -7.32 -26.01
C ARG A 220 -13.97 -6.79 -27.12
N LYS A 221 -14.75 -5.75 -26.84
CA LYS A 221 -15.79 -5.24 -27.76
C LYS A 221 -15.24 -4.19 -28.73
N PHE A 222 -14.38 -3.30 -28.26
CA PHE A 222 -13.93 -2.11 -28.99
C PHE A 222 -12.40 -2.03 -29.18
N GLY A 223 -11.63 -3.00 -28.65
CA GLY A 223 -10.19 -2.93 -28.62
C GLY A 223 -9.65 -2.10 -27.44
N GLN A 224 -8.35 -1.79 -27.46
CA GLN A 224 -7.70 -1.05 -26.39
C GLN A 224 -8.17 0.41 -26.37
N PRO A 225 -8.80 0.89 -25.29
CA PRO A 225 -9.18 2.31 -25.18
C PRO A 225 -7.92 3.17 -25.00
N ASP A 226 -8.02 4.43 -25.42
CA ASP A 226 -6.96 5.41 -25.22
C ASP A 226 -6.82 5.79 -23.71
N GLN A 227 -5.74 6.50 -23.40
CA GLN A 227 -5.42 6.90 -22.03
C GLN A 227 -6.50 7.83 -21.43
N ALA A 228 -7.08 8.72 -22.23
CA ALA A 228 -8.10 9.66 -21.77
C ALA A 228 -9.39 8.94 -21.37
N LEU A 229 -9.82 7.94 -22.14
CA LEU A 229 -10.97 7.09 -21.82
C LEU A 229 -10.68 6.22 -20.58
N THR A 230 -9.48 5.63 -20.50
CA THR A 230 -9.06 4.82 -19.36
C THR A 230 -9.12 5.63 -18.06
N THR A 231 -8.62 6.87 -18.08
CA THR A 231 -8.65 7.76 -16.90
C THR A 231 -10.07 8.14 -16.51
N LYS A 232 -10.95 8.43 -17.48
CA LYS A 232 -12.35 8.75 -17.19
C LYS A 232 -13.07 7.57 -16.54
N ILE A 233 -12.87 6.35 -17.04
CA ILE A 233 -13.49 5.13 -16.51
C ILE A 233 -12.96 4.83 -15.10
N ALA A 234 -11.67 5.07 -14.85
CA ALA A 234 -11.05 4.86 -13.53
C ALA A 234 -11.62 5.80 -12.44
N ASN A 235 -12.15 6.97 -12.83
CA ASN A 235 -12.74 7.94 -11.92
C ASN A 235 -14.25 7.76 -11.69
N LEU A 236 -14.87 6.74 -12.29
CA LEU A 236 -16.29 6.44 -12.09
C LEU A 236 -16.54 5.87 -10.69
N THR A 237 -17.67 6.22 -10.11
CA THR A 237 -18.16 5.59 -8.87
C THR A 237 -18.56 4.13 -9.10
N LEU A 238 -18.75 3.39 -8.00
CA LEU A 238 -19.19 2.00 -8.05
C LEU A 238 -20.51 1.84 -8.83
N GLU A 239 -21.48 2.70 -8.56
CA GLU A 239 -22.79 2.71 -9.23
C GLU A 239 -22.66 3.06 -10.72
N GLN A 240 -21.80 4.02 -11.04
CA GLN A 240 -21.53 4.39 -12.44
C GLN A 240 -20.82 3.27 -13.20
N LEU A 241 -19.93 2.50 -12.57
CA LEU A 241 -19.30 1.32 -13.18
C LEU A 241 -20.30 0.19 -13.42
N GLU A 242 -21.27 0.01 -12.50
CA GLU A 242 -22.37 -0.95 -12.70
C GLU A 242 -23.22 -0.56 -13.90
N SER A 243 -23.69 0.69 -13.92
CA SER A 243 -24.50 1.22 -15.02
C SER A 243 -23.74 1.13 -16.35
N LEU A 244 -22.44 1.48 -16.37
CA LEU A 244 -21.62 1.30 -17.57
C LEU A 244 -21.55 -0.18 -18.01
N GLY A 245 -21.41 -1.10 -17.07
CA GLY A 245 -21.38 -2.54 -17.37
C GLY A 245 -22.65 -3.05 -18.04
N GLU A 246 -23.81 -2.54 -17.65
CA GLU A 246 -25.12 -2.85 -18.24
C GLU A 246 -25.25 -2.19 -19.62
N GLU A 247 -24.99 -0.90 -19.74
CA GLU A 247 -25.11 -0.14 -20.98
C GLU A 247 -24.12 -0.62 -22.06
N LEU A 248 -22.97 -1.16 -21.67
CA LEU A 248 -22.00 -1.76 -22.60
C LEU A 248 -22.60 -2.88 -23.46
N LEU A 249 -23.66 -3.53 -23.01
CA LEU A 249 -24.34 -4.59 -23.77
C LEU A 249 -24.95 -4.01 -25.05
N ASP A 250 -25.48 -2.80 -24.98
CA ASP A 250 -26.22 -2.13 -26.06
C ASP A 250 -25.34 -1.23 -26.95
N PHE A 251 -24.16 -0.81 -26.49
CA PHE A 251 -23.23 0.00 -27.30
C PHE A 251 -22.78 -0.76 -28.54
N LYS A 252 -22.77 -0.09 -29.67
CA LYS A 252 -22.33 -0.66 -30.97
C LYS A 252 -20.93 -0.15 -31.36
N THR A 253 -20.58 1.04 -30.93
CA THR A 253 -19.33 1.71 -31.29
C THR A 253 -18.63 2.28 -30.07
N ILE A 254 -17.33 2.62 -30.21
CA ILE A 254 -16.57 3.31 -29.15
C ILE A 254 -17.12 4.73 -28.89
N ASP A 255 -17.80 5.32 -29.86
CA ASP A 255 -18.38 6.67 -29.74
C ASP A 255 -19.62 6.65 -28.84
N ASP A 256 -20.36 5.55 -28.78
CA ASP A 256 -21.45 5.37 -27.81
C ASP A 256 -20.92 5.42 -26.38
N LEU A 257 -19.79 4.76 -26.11
CA LEU A 257 -19.09 4.83 -24.82
C LEU A 257 -18.63 6.25 -24.48
N LYS A 258 -18.03 6.97 -25.45
CA LYS A 258 -17.61 8.36 -25.25
C LYS A 258 -18.78 9.27 -24.92
N HIS A 259 -19.88 9.09 -25.63
CA HIS A 259 -21.11 9.86 -25.43
C HIS A 259 -21.70 9.60 -24.04
N TRP A 260 -21.76 8.35 -23.62
CA TRP A 260 -22.23 7.99 -22.29
C TRP A 260 -21.34 8.62 -21.20
N LEU A 261 -20.01 8.51 -21.32
CA LEU A 261 -19.04 9.10 -20.38
C LEU A 261 -19.06 10.63 -20.34
N ALA A 262 -19.58 11.29 -21.37
CA ALA A 262 -19.76 12.75 -21.39
C ALA A 262 -21.05 13.20 -20.66
N ASN A 263 -22.03 12.29 -20.50
CA ASN A 263 -23.34 12.60 -19.95
C ASN A 263 -23.58 11.98 -18.56
N VAL A 264 -22.67 11.10 -18.08
CA VAL A 264 -22.75 10.52 -16.73
C VAL A 264 -22.54 11.62 -15.69
N LYS A 265 -23.50 11.75 -14.78
CA LYS A 265 -23.49 12.76 -13.69
C LYS A 265 -22.96 12.15 -12.39
#